data_ed314488a42bf7421a5d665524800162
#
_entry.id   ed314488a42bf7421a5d665524800162
#
_cell.length_a   1.000
_cell.length_b   1.000
_cell.length_c   1.000
_cell.angle_alpha   90.00
_cell.angle_beta   90.00
_cell.angle_gamma   90.00
#
_symmetry.space_group_name_H-M   'P 1'
#
loop_
_entity.id
_entity.type
_entity.pdbx_description
1 polymer ?
#
loop_
_entity_poly.entity_id
_entity_poly.type
_entity_poly.pdbx_seq_one_letter_code
_entity_poly.pdbx_strand_id
1 'polypeptide(L)'
;REDNRARYRSLASRDRITGLREYAPGAELVMDGLVYKSSGITLNWHAPASAESVKELQLFKKAWFCRHCGASDTAINPGLEIHCQECGAPIEREDTREYLVPAGFAVDFFGEPHNDISQLQYVPVQSPWLNVPASWVCLANPALGKFRASQQAHLFHYSSGISQKGFAICLECGKAEPMHSFPDATAPANEQYLPAIFRQKAQHKRLRGGKGDEGDSICPGSSNSWKIKQNVHLGHDSLTDALELVLRNPISGELLSDDITGYSIAVALREAIAAELGVQTEELGCD
;
A
#
# COMPACT_ATOMS: atom_id res chain seq x y z
N ARG A 1 27.72 -23.50 25.16
CA ARG A 1 26.63 -23.82 24.18
C ARG A 1 25.78 -22.55 24.09
N GLU A 2 26.16 -21.65 23.23
CA GLU A 2 25.31 -20.49 22.88
C GLU A 2 24.06 -21.03 22.22
N ASP A 3 22.96 -20.71 22.84
CA ASP A 3 21.62 -21.15 22.45
C ASP A 3 21.29 -20.56 21.10
N ASN A 4 21.23 -21.39 20.08
CA ASN A 4 20.90 -21.06 18.70
C ASN A 4 19.38 -20.72 18.55
N ARG A 5 18.78 -20.18 19.61
CA ARG A 5 17.38 -19.77 19.70
C ARG A 5 17.25 -18.35 19.17
N ALA A 6 16.38 -18.24 18.22
CA ALA A 6 15.80 -16.99 17.72
C ALA A 6 16.72 -16.09 16.87
N ARG A 7 17.15 -16.60 15.74
CA ARG A 7 17.45 -15.76 14.57
C ARG A 7 16.18 -15.10 13.97
N TYR A 8 15.04 -15.31 14.62
CA TYR A 8 13.78 -14.65 14.27
C TYR A 8 13.29 -13.86 15.48
N ARG A 9 13.57 -12.55 15.48
CA ARG A 9 12.95 -11.65 16.42
C ARG A 9 11.62 -11.19 15.80
N SER A 10 10.52 -11.50 16.46
CA SER A 10 9.23 -10.95 16.08
C SER A 10 9.22 -9.48 16.49
N LEU A 11 9.09 -8.59 15.53
CA LEU A 11 8.84 -7.19 15.75
C LEU A 11 7.38 -6.97 16.16
N ALA A 12 7.05 -5.77 16.64
CA ALA A 12 5.70 -5.43 17.07
C ALA A 12 4.67 -5.75 15.97
N SER A 13 3.63 -6.49 16.36
CA SER A 13 2.50 -6.76 15.47
C SER A 13 1.60 -5.54 15.38
N ARG A 14 1.12 -5.25 14.18
CA ARG A 14 0.15 -4.20 13.87
C ARG A 14 -0.93 -4.78 12.96
N ASP A 15 -2.09 -4.13 12.92
CA ASP A 15 -3.05 -4.38 11.86
C ASP A 15 -2.43 -4.08 10.49
N ARG A 16 -3.05 -4.58 9.43
CA ARG A 16 -2.46 -4.52 8.09
C ARG A 16 -2.38 -3.11 7.54
N ILE A 17 -3.35 -2.25 7.86
CA ILE A 17 -3.39 -0.86 7.39
C ILE A 17 -2.25 -0.07 8.04
N THR A 18 -2.12 -0.18 9.36
CA THR A 18 -1.00 0.42 10.10
C THR A 18 0.34 -0.13 9.62
N GLY A 19 0.42 -1.45 9.36
CA GLY A 19 1.63 -2.07 8.81
C GLY A 19 2.03 -1.52 7.45
N LEU A 20 1.08 -1.23 6.57
CA LEU A 20 1.36 -0.57 5.28
C LEU A 20 1.93 0.85 5.42
N ARG A 21 1.57 1.54 6.49
CA ARG A 21 2.04 2.90 6.78
C ARG A 21 3.41 2.91 7.46
N GLU A 22 3.57 2.06 8.47
CA GLU A 22 4.74 2.10 9.35
C GLU A 22 5.87 1.17 8.87
N TYR A 23 5.54 0.05 8.22
CA TYR A 23 6.48 -1.03 7.92
C TYR A 23 6.75 -1.24 6.44
N ALA A 24 6.25 -0.36 5.56
CA ALA A 24 6.55 -0.46 4.13
C ALA A 24 8.07 -0.46 3.89
N PRO A 25 8.57 -1.21 2.89
CA PRO A 25 10.00 -1.24 2.59
C PRO A 25 10.59 0.15 2.40
N GLY A 26 11.72 0.41 3.05
CA GLY A 26 12.35 1.72 3.10
C GLY A 26 12.00 2.54 4.35
N ALA A 27 10.95 2.20 5.11
CA ALA A 27 10.66 2.81 6.40
C ALA A 27 11.66 2.34 7.45
N GLU A 28 11.94 3.22 8.40
CA GLU A 28 12.75 2.93 9.59
C GLU A 28 11.86 2.93 10.83
N LEU A 29 12.08 1.96 11.69
CA LEU A 29 11.32 1.77 12.92
C LEU A 29 12.24 1.60 14.11
N VAL A 30 11.86 2.20 15.24
CA VAL A 30 12.60 2.10 16.51
C VAL A 30 12.02 0.98 17.34
N MET A 31 12.87 0.07 17.78
CA MET A 31 12.51 -0.98 18.73
C MET A 31 13.67 -1.25 19.69
N ASP A 32 13.38 -1.26 20.98
CA ASP A 32 14.38 -1.46 22.05
C ASP A 32 15.60 -0.52 21.92
N GLY A 33 15.40 0.73 21.52
CA GLY A 33 16.46 1.73 21.35
C GLY A 33 17.32 1.57 20.10
N LEU A 34 16.95 0.67 19.21
CA LEU A 34 17.63 0.45 17.93
C LEU A 34 16.70 0.76 16.75
N VAL A 35 17.27 1.30 15.69
CA VAL A 35 16.61 1.58 14.42
C VAL A 35 16.79 0.39 13.48
N TYR A 36 15.68 -0.11 12.96
CA TYR A 36 15.64 -1.18 11.98
C TYR A 36 15.03 -0.66 10.68
N LYS A 37 15.66 -0.97 9.55
CA LYS A 37 15.12 -0.64 8.23
C LYS A 37 14.26 -1.79 7.72
N SER A 38 13.01 -1.49 7.35
CA SER A 38 12.17 -2.43 6.62
C SER A 38 12.73 -2.61 5.20
N SER A 39 13.07 -3.85 4.84
CA SER A 39 13.81 -4.17 3.61
C SER A 39 13.11 -5.23 2.77
N GLY A 40 11.87 -5.57 3.12
CA GLY A 40 11.13 -6.54 2.34
C GLY A 40 9.80 -6.96 2.94
N ILE A 41 9.17 -7.88 2.25
CA ILE A 41 7.87 -8.44 2.61
C ILE A 41 7.97 -9.95 2.82
N THR A 42 7.10 -10.48 3.66
CA THR A 42 6.92 -11.92 3.77
C THR A 42 6.01 -12.38 2.64
N LEU A 43 6.52 -13.28 1.81
CA LEU A 43 5.78 -13.88 0.71
C LEU A 43 5.00 -15.09 1.21
N ASN A 44 3.73 -15.20 0.85
CA ASN A 44 2.87 -16.27 1.34
C ASN A 44 3.26 -17.66 0.81
N TRP A 45 3.85 -17.75 -0.40
CA TRP A 45 4.32 -19.05 -0.91
C TRP A 45 5.52 -19.64 -0.13
N HIS A 46 6.09 -18.87 0.79
CA HIS A 46 7.05 -19.38 1.77
C HIS A 46 6.39 -19.80 3.09
N ALA A 47 5.07 -19.63 3.22
CA ALA A 47 4.32 -20.16 4.35
C ALA A 47 4.13 -21.67 4.21
N PRO A 48 3.99 -22.41 5.35
CA PRO A 48 3.77 -23.85 5.30
C PRO A 48 2.57 -24.23 4.44
N ALA A 49 2.69 -25.30 3.67
CA ALA A 49 1.66 -25.78 2.73
C ALA A 49 0.31 -26.13 3.38
N SER A 50 0.24 -26.17 4.72
CA SER A 50 -0.99 -26.42 5.47
C SER A 50 -2.01 -25.28 5.48
N ALA A 51 -1.62 -24.08 5.02
CA ALA A 51 -2.53 -22.95 4.95
C ALA A 51 -3.06 -22.80 3.50
N GLU A 52 -4.13 -23.51 3.16
CA GLU A 52 -4.75 -23.46 1.83
C GLU A 52 -5.20 -22.04 1.45
N SER A 53 -5.63 -21.23 2.41
CA SER A 53 -6.02 -19.82 2.22
C SER A 53 -4.85 -18.90 1.80
N VAL A 54 -3.61 -19.34 1.98
CA VAL A 54 -2.41 -18.54 1.72
C VAL A 54 -2.11 -18.39 0.23
N LYS A 55 -2.52 -19.33 -0.61
CA LYS A 55 -2.27 -19.28 -2.07
C LYS A 55 -3.01 -18.14 -2.75
N GLU A 56 -4.21 -17.82 -2.29
CA GLU A 56 -5.04 -16.77 -2.89
C GLU A 56 -4.49 -15.36 -2.63
N LEU A 57 -3.76 -15.17 -1.55
CA LEU A 57 -3.27 -13.85 -1.12
C LEU A 57 -2.02 -13.36 -1.86
N GLN A 58 -1.38 -14.21 -2.67
CA GLN A 58 -0.16 -13.85 -3.42
C GLN A 58 -0.43 -13.45 -4.88
N LEU A 59 -1.67 -13.31 -5.25
CA LEU A 59 -2.01 -12.83 -6.58
C LEU A 59 -1.74 -11.33 -6.68
N PHE A 60 -1.13 -10.94 -7.80
CA PHE A 60 -1.10 -9.54 -8.17
C PHE A 60 -2.50 -9.13 -8.59
N LYS A 61 -2.99 -8.10 -7.93
CA LYS A 61 -4.27 -7.47 -8.22
C LYS A 61 -4.03 -6.12 -8.87
N LYS A 62 -5.06 -5.56 -9.49
CA LYS A 62 -5.06 -4.17 -9.94
C LYS A 62 -6.13 -3.39 -9.20
N ALA A 63 -5.78 -2.22 -8.76
CA ALA A 63 -6.71 -1.21 -8.28
C ALA A 63 -6.69 -0.04 -9.26
N TRP A 64 -7.81 0.65 -9.44
CA TRP A 64 -7.89 1.84 -10.28
C TRP A 64 -8.80 2.90 -9.67
N PHE A 65 -8.55 4.12 -10.10
CA PHE A 65 -9.32 5.28 -9.71
C PHE A 65 -9.77 6.03 -10.96
N CYS A 66 -11.04 6.40 -11.02
CA CYS A 66 -11.60 7.16 -12.14
C CYS A 66 -11.52 8.66 -11.86
N ARG A 67 -10.65 9.39 -12.54
CA ARG A 67 -10.56 10.85 -12.40
C ARG A 67 -11.82 11.58 -12.85
N HIS A 68 -12.67 10.93 -13.64
CA HIS A 68 -13.87 11.58 -14.16
C HIS A 68 -15.00 11.64 -13.14
N CYS A 69 -15.18 10.59 -12.32
CA CYS A 69 -16.27 10.53 -11.36
C CYS A 69 -15.86 10.20 -9.93
N GLY A 70 -14.57 9.98 -9.66
CA GLY A 70 -14.07 9.64 -8.34
C GLY A 70 -14.23 8.17 -7.93
N ALA A 71 -14.90 7.34 -8.74
CA ALA A 71 -15.09 5.94 -8.41
C ALA A 71 -13.77 5.16 -8.46
N SER A 72 -13.63 4.18 -7.59
CA SER A 72 -12.50 3.26 -7.56
C SER A 72 -12.95 1.82 -7.44
N ASP A 73 -12.11 0.89 -7.84
CA ASP A 73 -12.38 -0.54 -7.64
C ASP A 73 -11.08 -1.36 -7.72
N THR A 74 -11.19 -2.64 -7.39
CA THR A 74 -10.08 -3.60 -7.44
C THR A 74 -10.49 -4.87 -8.16
N ALA A 75 -9.58 -5.48 -8.93
CA ALA A 75 -9.84 -6.77 -9.56
C ALA A 75 -8.58 -7.62 -9.68
N ILE A 76 -8.81 -8.93 -9.79
CA ILE A 76 -7.80 -9.91 -10.19
C ILE A 76 -7.87 -10.02 -11.71
N ASN A 77 -6.74 -9.77 -12.40
CA ASN A 77 -6.63 -9.88 -13.87
C ASN A 77 -7.73 -9.13 -14.65
N PRO A 78 -7.94 -7.82 -14.41
CA PRO A 78 -8.80 -7.05 -15.29
C PRO A 78 -8.20 -7.10 -16.70
N GLY A 79 -9.05 -7.04 -17.73
CA GLY A 79 -8.61 -7.01 -19.13
C GLY A 79 -7.57 -5.93 -19.43
N LEU A 80 -7.16 -5.83 -20.70
CA LEU A 80 -6.18 -4.82 -21.14
C LEU A 80 -6.74 -3.39 -21.04
N GLU A 81 -8.04 -3.24 -21.24
CA GLU A 81 -8.74 -1.96 -21.13
C GLU A 81 -9.71 -2.03 -19.94
N ILE A 82 -9.54 -1.09 -19.01
CA ILE A 82 -10.40 -0.94 -17.85
C ILE A 82 -11.30 0.26 -18.09
N HIS A 83 -12.60 0.08 -17.93
CA HIS A 83 -13.58 1.15 -17.99
C HIS A 83 -14.24 1.31 -16.62
N CYS A 84 -14.49 2.55 -16.24
CA CYS A 84 -15.22 2.86 -15.02
C CYS A 84 -16.64 2.31 -15.09
N GLN A 85 -17.06 1.53 -14.14
CA GLN A 85 -18.40 0.94 -14.12
C GLN A 85 -19.48 1.98 -13.81
N GLU A 86 -19.12 3.08 -13.16
CA GLU A 86 -20.06 4.15 -12.79
C GLU A 86 -20.36 5.12 -13.93
N CYS A 87 -19.35 5.52 -14.71
CA CYS A 87 -19.50 6.55 -15.75
C CYS A 87 -19.09 6.12 -17.15
N GLY A 88 -18.57 4.89 -17.32
CA GLY A 88 -18.12 4.37 -18.61
C GLY A 88 -16.80 4.94 -19.14
N ALA A 89 -16.19 5.90 -18.45
CA ALA A 89 -14.94 6.50 -18.88
C ALA A 89 -13.79 5.47 -18.89
N PRO A 90 -12.87 5.52 -19.86
CA PRO A 90 -11.68 4.70 -19.84
C PRO A 90 -10.80 5.07 -18.65
N ILE A 91 -10.15 4.07 -18.05
CA ILE A 91 -9.19 4.26 -16.97
C ILE A 91 -7.79 4.26 -17.55
N GLU A 92 -7.09 5.35 -17.36
CA GLU A 92 -5.73 5.50 -17.85
C GLU A 92 -4.75 4.62 -17.03
N ARG A 93 -3.66 4.23 -17.68
CA ARG A 93 -2.63 3.39 -17.03
C ARG A 93 -2.06 4.05 -15.78
N GLU A 94 -1.96 5.35 -15.76
CA GLU A 94 -1.45 6.15 -14.64
C GLU A 94 -2.37 6.10 -13.42
N ASP A 95 -3.66 5.84 -13.63
CA ASP A 95 -4.68 5.73 -12.59
C ASP A 95 -4.88 4.29 -12.11
N THR A 96 -4.05 3.38 -12.61
CA THR A 96 -4.05 1.97 -12.24
C THR A 96 -2.85 1.66 -11.37
N ARG A 97 -3.04 0.84 -10.35
CA ARG A 97 -1.99 0.34 -9.47
C ARG A 97 -1.98 -1.19 -9.49
N GLU A 98 -0.90 -1.79 -9.96
CA GLU A 98 -0.67 -3.22 -9.72
C GLU A 98 -0.19 -3.38 -8.29
N TYR A 99 -0.87 -4.18 -7.49
CA TYR A 99 -0.55 -4.31 -6.09
C TYR A 99 -0.51 -5.75 -5.60
N LEU A 100 0.19 -5.94 -4.49
CA LEU A 100 0.31 -7.17 -3.76
C LEU A 100 -0.14 -6.93 -2.31
N VAL A 101 -0.90 -7.87 -1.76
CA VAL A 101 -1.25 -7.86 -0.33
C VAL A 101 -0.11 -8.53 0.45
N PRO A 102 0.67 -7.80 1.26
CA PRO A 102 1.76 -8.40 2.01
C PRO A 102 1.22 -9.26 3.17
N ALA A 103 1.80 -10.43 3.38
CA ALA A 103 1.52 -11.25 4.56
C ALA A 103 2.18 -10.67 5.82
N GLY A 104 3.23 -9.90 5.65
CA GLY A 104 3.98 -9.21 6.68
C GLY A 104 5.18 -8.49 6.11
N PHE A 105 5.90 -7.79 6.96
CA PHE A 105 7.12 -7.06 6.63
C PHE A 105 8.32 -7.68 7.29
N ALA A 106 9.50 -7.44 6.75
CA ALA A 106 10.74 -7.97 7.29
C ALA A 106 11.88 -6.98 7.17
N VAL A 107 12.74 -6.97 8.18
CA VAL A 107 14.03 -6.29 8.14
C VAL A 107 15.06 -7.16 7.42
N ASP A 108 16.14 -6.55 6.94
CA ASP A 108 17.26 -7.31 6.37
C ASP A 108 17.98 -8.08 7.49
N PHE A 109 18.04 -9.40 7.35
CA PHE A 109 18.75 -10.25 8.32
C PHE A 109 20.24 -9.88 8.43
N PHE A 110 20.85 -9.40 7.36
CA PHE A 110 22.25 -9.01 7.28
C PHE A 110 22.47 -7.52 7.53
N GLY A 111 21.40 -6.75 7.73
CA GLY A 111 21.44 -5.34 8.08
C GLY A 111 21.76 -5.18 9.57
N GLU A 112 22.74 -4.35 9.90
CA GLU A 112 23.02 -3.99 11.28
C GLU A 112 22.10 -2.85 11.72
N PRO A 113 21.35 -3.01 12.81
CA PRO A 113 20.56 -1.92 13.36
C PRO A 113 21.50 -0.87 13.97
N HIS A 114 21.08 0.39 13.95
CA HIS A 114 21.83 1.51 14.53
C HIS A 114 21.01 2.21 15.64
N ASN A 115 21.60 3.15 16.34
CA ASN A 115 20.98 3.89 17.41
C ASN A 115 20.75 5.39 17.08
N ASP A 116 21.00 5.80 15.85
CA ASP A 116 20.73 7.15 15.41
C ASP A 116 19.25 7.32 15.07
N ILE A 117 18.54 8.04 15.92
CA ILE A 117 17.11 8.37 15.78
C ILE A 117 16.87 9.80 15.29
N SER A 118 17.93 10.53 14.93
CA SER A 118 17.84 11.95 14.57
C SER A 118 17.11 12.19 13.24
N GLN A 119 17.16 11.22 12.33
CA GLN A 119 16.54 11.30 10.99
C GLN A 119 15.95 9.95 10.59
N LEU A 120 14.78 9.63 11.13
CA LEU A 120 14.07 8.42 10.72
C LEU A 120 13.43 8.61 9.35
N GLN A 121 13.57 7.58 8.51
CA GLN A 121 12.94 7.53 7.20
C GLN A 121 11.50 7.03 7.30
N TYR A 122 10.55 7.87 6.90
CA TYR A 122 9.14 7.49 6.81
C TYR A 122 8.72 7.32 5.36
N VAL A 123 7.81 6.38 5.13
CA VAL A 123 7.13 6.24 3.84
C VAL A 123 5.85 7.09 3.87
N PRO A 124 5.60 7.96 2.87
CA PRO A 124 4.41 8.78 2.83
C PRO A 124 3.13 7.94 2.83
N VAL A 125 2.16 8.37 3.62
CA VAL A 125 0.81 7.80 3.61
C VAL A 125 0.08 8.26 2.35
N GLN A 126 -0.62 7.34 1.70
CA GLN A 126 -1.47 7.65 0.56
C GLN A 126 -2.93 7.69 1.04
N SER A 127 -3.72 8.63 0.51
CA SER A 127 -5.16 8.63 0.73
C SER A 127 -5.77 7.36 0.17
N PRO A 128 -6.64 6.67 0.92
CA PRO A 128 -7.26 5.43 0.46
C PRO A 128 -8.26 5.72 -0.66
N TRP A 129 -8.49 4.73 -1.51
CA TRP A 129 -9.52 4.80 -2.52
C TRP A 129 -10.81 4.15 -2.01
N LEU A 130 -11.91 4.86 -2.13
CA LEU A 130 -13.21 4.42 -1.63
C LEU A 130 -14.12 4.01 -2.81
N ASN A 131 -14.77 2.86 -2.66
CA ASN A 131 -15.86 2.41 -3.52
C ASN A 131 -17.09 2.12 -2.67
N VAL A 132 -18.16 2.87 -2.89
CA VAL A 132 -19.44 2.71 -2.19
C VAL A 132 -20.48 2.13 -3.16
N PRO A 133 -20.80 0.83 -3.08
CA PRO A 133 -21.73 0.17 -4.00
C PRO A 133 -23.19 0.51 -3.64
N ALA A 134 -23.59 1.77 -3.85
CA ALA A 134 -24.93 2.27 -3.58
C ALA A 134 -25.32 3.35 -4.58
N SER A 135 -26.61 3.47 -4.85
CA SER A 135 -27.14 4.54 -5.69
C SER A 135 -27.05 5.90 -4.99
N TRP A 136 -26.79 6.93 -5.76
CA TRP A 136 -26.76 8.31 -5.28
C TRP A 136 -28.15 8.79 -4.88
N VAL A 137 -28.25 9.42 -3.72
CA VAL A 137 -29.44 10.08 -3.18
C VAL A 137 -29.15 11.57 -3.06
N CYS A 138 -30.06 12.42 -3.55
CA CYS A 138 -29.94 13.85 -3.37
C CYS A 138 -30.09 14.25 -1.91
N LEU A 139 -29.35 15.27 -1.49
CA LEU A 139 -29.57 15.92 -0.20
C LEU A 139 -30.97 16.54 -0.14
N ALA A 140 -31.43 16.91 1.04
CA ALA A 140 -32.73 17.58 1.24
C ALA A 140 -32.90 18.83 0.37
N ASN A 141 -31.78 19.56 0.15
CA ASN A 141 -31.68 20.54 -0.92
C ASN A 141 -30.79 19.98 -2.02
N PRO A 142 -31.34 19.55 -3.17
CA PRO A 142 -30.56 18.95 -4.27
C PRO A 142 -29.46 19.84 -4.85
N ALA A 143 -29.59 21.17 -4.71
CA ALA A 143 -28.57 22.11 -5.15
C ALA A 143 -27.27 22.02 -4.32
N LEU A 144 -27.34 21.50 -3.10
CA LEU A 144 -26.15 21.32 -2.26
C LEU A 144 -25.36 20.05 -2.60
N GLY A 145 -26.00 19.07 -3.27
CA GLY A 145 -25.29 17.85 -3.65
C GLY A 145 -26.06 16.58 -3.44
N LYS A 146 -25.30 15.49 -3.29
CA LYS A 146 -25.82 14.13 -3.16
C LYS A 146 -24.91 13.29 -2.27
N PHE A 147 -25.45 12.21 -1.73
CA PHE A 147 -24.69 11.23 -0.94
C PHE A 147 -25.03 9.81 -1.34
N ARG A 148 -24.19 8.88 -0.94
CA ARG A 148 -24.48 7.45 -0.94
C ARG A 148 -23.84 6.80 0.28
N ALA A 149 -24.43 5.72 0.77
CA ALA A 149 -23.90 4.98 1.93
C ALA A 149 -24.06 3.48 1.71
N SER A 150 -23.12 2.72 2.23
CA SER A 150 -23.14 1.26 2.17
C SER A 150 -22.43 0.67 3.36
N GLN A 151 -22.96 -0.46 3.86
CA GLN A 151 -22.28 -1.32 4.85
C GLN A 151 -21.28 -2.28 4.20
N GLN A 152 -21.16 -2.26 2.89
CA GLN A 152 -20.26 -3.09 2.10
C GLN A 152 -19.38 -2.24 1.20
N ALA A 153 -19.00 -1.06 1.66
CA ALA A 153 -18.06 -0.22 0.96
C ALA A 153 -16.65 -0.86 0.98
N HIS A 154 -15.96 -0.75 -0.14
CA HIS A 154 -14.58 -1.19 -0.26
C HIS A 154 -13.65 -0.01 -0.05
N LEU A 155 -12.71 -0.16 0.86
CA LEU A 155 -11.67 0.83 1.14
C LEU A 155 -10.31 0.23 0.79
N PHE A 156 -9.68 0.76 -0.24
CA PHE A 156 -8.37 0.31 -0.70
C PHE A 156 -7.27 1.20 -0.14
N HIS A 157 -6.55 0.67 0.86
CA HIS A 157 -5.34 1.27 1.40
C HIS A 157 -4.13 0.77 0.66
N TYR A 158 -3.18 1.68 0.35
CA TYR A 158 -1.97 1.29 -0.35
C TYR A 158 -0.76 2.14 0.03
N SER A 159 0.41 1.59 -0.25
CA SER A 159 1.69 2.27 -0.17
C SER A 159 2.38 2.19 -1.52
N SER A 160 2.79 3.33 -2.03
CA SER A 160 3.56 3.46 -3.27
C SER A 160 5.05 3.69 -3.03
N GLY A 161 5.50 3.54 -1.79
CA GLY A 161 6.87 3.84 -1.40
C GLY A 161 7.17 5.34 -1.41
N ILE A 162 8.39 5.69 -1.01
CA ILE A 162 8.84 7.09 -0.90
C ILE A 162 8.82 7.84 -2.24
N SER A 163 9.05 7.14 -3.34
CA SER A 163 9.05 7.72 -4.68
C SER A 163 7.68 7.81 -5.34
N GLN A 164 6.65 7.24 -4.71
CA GLN A 164 5.31 7.06 -5.27
C GLN A 164 5.25 6.22 -6.57
N LYS A 165 6.34 5.54 -6.90
CA LYS A 165 6.45 4.67 -8.09
C LYS A 165 6.30 3.19 -7.76
N GLY A 166 5.93 2.86 -6.53
CA GLY A 166 5.88 1.48 -6.05
C GLY A 166 7.26 0.96 -5.65
N PHE A 167 7.33 -0.34 -5.56
CA PHE A 167 8.50 -1.10 -5.09
C PHE A 167 9.02 -2.01 -6.18
N ALA A 168 10.33 -2.26 -6.15
CA ALA A 168 10.92 -3.42 -6.78
C ALA A 168 10.93 -4.55 -5.75
N ILE A 169 10.43 -5.72 -6.11
CA ILE A 169 10.27 -6.86 -5.20
C ILE A 169 10.90 -8.10 -5.82
N CYS A 170 11.80 -8.74 -5.08
CA CYS A 170 12.30 -10.06 -5.46
C CYS A 170 11.26 -11.13 -5.07
N LEU A 171 10.69 -11.79 -6.07
CA LEU A 171 9.68 -12.84 -5.87
C LEU A 171 10.26 -14.15 -5.30
N GLU A 172 11.58 -14.25 -5.21
CA GLU A 172 12.26 -15.41 -4.61
C GLU A 172 12.41 -15.26 -3.10
N CYS A 173 12.91 -14.12 -2.61
CA CYS A 173 13.20 -13.95 -1.18
C CYS A 173 12.33 -12.92 -0.47
N GLY A 174 11.52 -12.14 -1.19
CA GLY A 174 10.69 -11.08 -0.62
C GLY A 174 11.43 -9.77 -0.36
N LYS A 175 12.74 -9.67 -0.67
CA LYS A 175 13.44 -8.40 -0.55
C LYS A 175 12.79 -7.36 -1.43
N ALA A 176 12.57 -6.17 -0.87
CA ALA A 176 11.87 -5.09 -1.56
C ALA A 176 12.50 -3.74 -1.22
N GLU A 177 12.60 -2.88 -2.22
CA GLU A 177 13.01 -1.49 -2.06
C GLU A 177 12.12 -0.56 -2.89
N PRO A 178 11.93 0.70 -2.45
CA PRO A 178 11.21 1.68 -3.25
C PRO A 178 11.92 1.91 -4.60
N MET A 179 11.13 2.04 -5.66
CA MET A 179 11.65 2.50 -6.95
C MET A 179 12.27 3.89 -6.82
N HIS A 180 13.25 4.23 -7.64
CA HIS A 180 13.86 5.57 -7.62
C HIS A 180 12.89 6.65 -8.15
N SER A 181 12.92 7.84 -7.55
CA SER A 181 12.14 9.00 -8.02
C SER A 181 12.65 9.53 -9.35
N PHE A 182 13.97 9.54 -9.52
CA PHE A 182 14.67 10.06 -10.70
C PHE A 182 15.39 8.95 -11.43
N PRO A 183 15.53 9.06 -12.76
CA PRO A 183 16.27 8.07 -13.53
C PRO A 183 17.77 8.17 -13.25
N ASP A 184 18.40 7.04 -13.07
CA ASP A 184 19.86 6.93 -13.04
C ASP A 184 20.38 6.84 -14.47
N ALA A 185 21.00 7.91 -14.96
CA ALA A 185 21.52 8.00 -16.31
C ALA A 185 22.65 6.99 -16.61
N THR A 186 23.25 6.39 -15.59
CA THR A 186 24.31 5.38 -15.74
C THR A 186 23.78 3.97 -15.94
N ALA A 187 22.49 3.76 -15.66
CA ALA A 187 21.82 2.48 -15.79
C ALA A 187 21.19 2.29 -17.19
N PRO A 188 21.01 1.04 -17.65
CA PRO A 188 20.26 0.74 -18.85
C PRO A 188 18.84 1.34 -18.80
N ALA A 189 18.27 1.69 -19.95
CA ALA A 189 16.98 2.39 -20.03
C ALA A 189 15.82 1.67 -19.27
N ASN A 190 15.83 0.36 -19.25
CA ASN A 190 14.85 -0.47 -18.53
C ASN A 190 15.13 -0.60 -17.01
N GLU A 191 16.28 -0.12 -16.53
CA GLU A 191 16.72 -0.24 -15.14
C GLU A 191 16.95 1.12 -14.46
N GLN A 192 16.68 2.23 -15.15
CA GLN A 192 17.00 3.58 -14.65
C GLN A 192 16.29 3.94 -13.33
N TYR A 193 15.10 3.41 -13.11
CA TYR A 193 14.35 3.62 -11.87
C TYR A 193 14.50 2.47 -10.87
N LEU A 194 15.21 1.40 -11.27
CA LEU A 194 15.38 0.22 -10.45
C LEU A 194 16.47 0.46 -9.40
N PRO A 195 16.21 0.14 -8.11
CA PRO A 195 17.23 0.18 -7.07
C PRO A 195 18.47 -0.63 -7.47
N ALA A 196 19.65 -0.12 -7.13
CA ALA A 196 20.92 -0.70 -7.56
C ALA A 196 21.06 -2.19 -7.23
N ILE A 197 20.51 -2.62 -6.09
CA ILE A 197 20.57 -4.03 -5.63
C ILE A 197 19.79 -5.00 -6.53
N PHE A 198 18.88 -4.51 -7.36
CA PHE A 198 18.05 -5.33 -8.25
C PHE A 198 18.42 -5.25 -9.72
N ARG A 199 19.44 -4.46 -10.06
CA ARG A 199 19.92 -4.36 -11.44
C ARG A 199 20.55 -5.67 -11.91
N GLN A 200 20.56 -5.91 -13.22
CA GLN A 200 20.92 -7.18 -13.84
C GLN A 200 22.29 -7.75 -13.40
N LYS A 201 23.24 -6.89 -13.04
CA LYS A 201 24.58 -7.31 -12.58
C LYS A 201 24.71 -7.35 -11.06
N ALA A 202 23.67 -6.95 -10.32
CA ALA A 202 23.71 -6.92 -8.88
C ALA A 202 23.34 -8.29 -8.28
N GLN A 203 24.04 -8.66 -7.23
CA GLN A 203 23.76 -9.87 -6.47
C GLN A 203 23.28 -9.44 -5.08
N HIS A 204 21.97 -9.43 -4.88
CA HIS A 204 21.43 -9.12 -3.57
C HIS A 204 21.46 -10.36 -2.65
N LYS A 205 21.67 -10.10 -1.37
CA LYS A 205 21.55 -11.13 -0.34
C LYS A 205 20.09 -11.46 -0.11
N ARG A 206 19.80 -12.71 0.32
CA ARG A 206 18.44 -13.10 0.73
C ARG A 206 17.98 -12.20 1.87
N LEU A 207 16.67 -11.96 1.92
CA LEU A 207 16.06 -11.18 3.00
C LEU A 207 16.21 -11.88 4.36
N ARG A 208 16.16 -13.20 4.37
CA ARG A 208 16.30 -14.04 5.57
C ARG A 208 17.48 -14.98 5.42
N GLY A 209 18.26 -15.13 6.50
CA GLY A 209 19.32 -16.15 6.58
C GLY A 209 18.73 -17.57 6.63
N GLY A 210 19.39 -18.53 5.99
CA GLY A 210 19.08 -19.95 6.07
C GLY A 210 19.80 -20.68 7.23
N LYS A 211 19.37 -21.90 7.56
CA LYS A 211 20.14 -22.79 8.45
C LYS A 211 21.47 -23.14 7.80
N GLY A 212 22.59 -22.77 8.43
CA GLY A 212 23.94 -23.11 7.96
C GLY A 212 24.59 -22.06 7.04
N ASP A 213 23.93 -20.92 6.79
CA ASP A 213 24.47 -19.86 5.94
C ASP A 213 25.56 -19.04 6.67
N GLU A 214 26.77 -19.56 6.69
CA GLU A 214 27.97 -18.72 6.98
C GLU A 214 28.63 -18.15 5.72
N GLY A 215 28.15 -18.46 4.52
CA GLY A 215 28.86 -18.05 3.32
C GLY A 215 28.03 -17.68 2.09
N ASP A 216 26.87 -18.23 1.88
CA ASP A 216 26.16 -18.10 0.61
C ASP A 216 24.77 -17.50 0.79
N SER A 217 24.79 -16.21 1.12
CA SER A 217 23.58 -15.43 1.35
C SER A 217 22.99 -14.84 0.08
N ILE A 218 23.59 -15.08 -1.09
CA ILE A 218 23.13 -14.56 -2.37
C ILE A 218 21.79 -15.20 -2.74
N CYS A 219 20.83 -14.36 -3.11
CA CYS A 219 19.51 -14.82 -3.53
C CYS A 219 19.59 -15.46 -4.92
N PRO A 220 19.07 -16.68 -5.13
CA PRO A 220 18.98 -17.28 -6.47
C PRO A 220 18.18 -16.44 -7.47
N GLY A 221 17.25 -15.61 -6.97
CA GLY A 221 16.48 -14.67 -7.78
C GLY A 221 17.29 -13.48 -8.30
N SER A 222 18.46 -13.19 -7.73
CA SER A 222 19.29 -12.04 -8.12
C SER A 222 19.82 -12.11 -9.55
N SER A 223 20.02 -13.32 -10.09
CA SER A 223 20.49 -13.51 -11.47
C SER A 223 19.37 -13.51 -12.52
N ASN A 224 18.11 -13.47 -12.07
CA ASN A 224 16.94 -13.62 -12.93
C ASN A 224 16.09 -12.35 -12.93
N SER A 225 16.20 -11.52 -13.97
CA SER A 225 15.44 -10.26 -14.06
C SER A 225 13.92 -10.45 -14.00
N TRP A 226 13.38 -11.58 -14.47
CA TRP A 226 11.95 -11.88 -14.40
C TRP A 226 11.46 -12.20 -12.97
N LYS A 227 12.38 -12.50 -12.03
CA LYS A 227 12.08 -12.65 -10.60
C LYS A 227 11.99 -11.29 -9.87
N ILE A 228 12.44 -10.22 -10.49
CA ILE A 228 12.35 -8.88 -9.93
C ILE A 228 11.13 -8.18 -10.54
N LYS A 229 10.07 -8.13 -9.78
CA LYS A 229 8.84 -7.42 -10.20
C LYS A 229 8.99 -5.94 -9.83
N GLN A 230 8.76 -5.06 -10.81
CA GLN A 230 8.90 -3.61 -10.67
C GLN A 230 7.55 -2.91 -10.58
N ASN A 231 7.54 -1.71 -10.00
CA ASN A 231 6.36 -0.85 -9.89
C ASN A 231 5.16 -1.52 -9.19
N VAL A 232 5.45 -2.41 -8.24
CA VAL A 232 4.42 -3.05 -7.43
C VAL A 232 4.08 -2.17 -6.24
N HIS A 233 2.81 -1.90 -6.05
CA HIS A 233 2.32 -1.26 -4.84
C HIS A 233 2.01 -2.31 -3.78
N LEU A 234 2.08 -1.93 -2.51
CA LEU A 234 1.60 -2.78 -1.43
C LEU A 234 0.22 -2.28 -1.03
N GLY A 235 -0.76 -3.15 -1.01
CA GLY A 235 -2.13 -2.72 -0.80
C GLY A 235 -2.94 -3.70 0.03
N HIS A 236 -4.05 -3.21 0.54
CA HIS A 236 -5.06 -3.99 1.25
C HIS A 236 -6.43 -3.39 1.00
N ASP A 237 -7.32 -4.21 0.51
CA ASP A 237 -8.74 -3.89 0.40
C ASP A 237 -9.48 -4.43 1.63
N SER A 238 -10.34 -3.60 2.22
CA SER A 238 -11.17 -3.96 3.37
C SER A 238 -12.60 -3.52 3.14
N LEU A 239 -13.53 -4.29 3.71
CA LEU A 239 -14.95 -3.92 3.75
C LEU A 239 -15.19 -3.06 4.99
N THR A 240 -15.95 -2.00 4.83
CA THR A 240 -16.33 -1.09 5.92
C THR A 240 -17.69 -0.45 5.65
N ASP A 241 -18.29 0.10 6.69
CA ASP A 241 -19.38 1.04 6.54
C ASP A 241 -18.83 2.37 6.04
N ALA A 242 -19.42 2.93 4.99
CA ALA A 242 -18.99 4.21 4.48
C ALA A 242 -20.14 5.08 3.98
N LEU A 243 -19.98 6.37 4.17
CA LEU A 243 -20.77 7.44 3.60
C LEU A 243 -19.88 8.25 2.65
N GLU A 244 -20.31 8.38 1.40
CA GLU A 244 -19.67 9.24 0.42
C GLU A 244 -20.58 10.43 0.12
N LEU A 245 -20.01 11.63 0.15
CA LEU A 245 -20.75 12.88 -0.03
C LEU A 245 -20.10 13.69 -1.16
N VAL A 246 -20.90 14.14 -2.10
CA VAL A 246 -20.51 15.07 -3.16
C VAL A 246 -21.23 16.37 -2.95
N LEU A 247 -20.49 17.43 -2.67
CA LEU A 247 -21.05 18.75 -2.41
C LEU A 247 -20.87 19.68 -3.61
N ARG A 248 -21.79 20.61 -3.75
CA ARG A 248 -21.80 21.67 -4.74
C ARG A 248 -22.04 23.02 -4.09
N ASN A 249 -21.45 24.05 -4.69
CA ASN A 249 -21.83 25.41 -4.38
C ASN A 249 -23.28 25.64 -4.86
N PRO A 250 -24.24 25.98 -4.01
CA PRO A 250 -25.64 26.09 -4.41
C PRO A 250 -25.92 27.26 -5.35
N ILE A 251 -25.00 28.23 -5.46
CA ILE A 251 -25.14 29.41 -6.33
C ILE A 251 -24.54 29.14 -7.71
N SER A 252 -23.30 28.65 -7.77
CA SER A 252 -22.59 28.38 -9.04
C SER A 252 -22.89 26.99 -9.61
N GLY A 253 -23.36 26.05 -8.80
CA GLY A 253 -23.52 24.64 -9.18
C GLY A 253 -22.22 23.84 -9.33
N GLU A 254 -21.08 24.50 -9.13
CA GLU A 254 -19.77 23.88 -9.24
C GLU A 254 -19.51 22.90 -8.09
N LEU A 255 -18.76 21.84 -8.36
CA LEU A 255 -18.31 20.91 -7.32
C LEU A 255 -17.42 21.63 -6.32
N LEU A 256 -17.57 21.29 -5.05
CA LEU A 256 -16.63 21.71 -4.03
C LEU A 256 -15.34 20.93 -4.23
N SER A 257 -14.33 21.60 -4.74
CA SER A 257 -13.03 21.02 -5.09
C SER A 257 -11.87 21.55 -4.22
N ASP A 258 -12.18 22.39 -3.23
CA ASP A 258 -11.18 22.89 -2.29
C ASP A 258 -10.98 21.86 -1.18
N ASP A 259 -9.80 21.24 -1.13
CA ASP A 259 -9.45 20.16 -0.20
C ASP A 259 -9.58 20.60 1.27
N ILE A 260 -9.23 21.86 1.59
CA ILE A 260 -9.29 22.37 2.96
C ILE A 260 -10.75 22.48 3.42
N THR A 261 -11.60 23.04 2.58
CA THR A 261 -13.04 23.17 2.88
C THR A 261 -13.69 21.78 2.93
N GLY A 262 -13.38 20.91 1.98
CA GLY A 262 -13.86 19.52 1.95
C GLY A 262 -13.51 18.77 3.22
N TYR A 263 -12.25 18.77 3.61
CA TYR A 263 -11.79 18.13 4.84
C TYR A 263 -12.42 18.73 6.10
N SER A 264 -12.56 20.04 6.17
CA SER A 264 -13.21 20.72 7.31
C SER A 264 -14.66 20.29 7.48
N ILE A 265 -15.39 20.14 6.37
CA ILE A 265 -16.77 19.63 6.37
C ILE A 265 -16.79 18.16 6.79
N ALA A 266 -15.88 17.33 6.28
CA ALA A 266 -15.78 15.92 6.64
C ALA A 266 -15.54 15.74 8.15
N VAL A 267 -14.63 16.54 8.74
CA VAL A 267 -14.40 16.54 10.19
C VAL A 267 -15.66 16.96 10.96
N ALA A 268 -16.33 18.03 10.55
CA ALA A 268 -17.55 18.48 11.23
C ALA A 268 -18.67 17.44 11.15
N LEU A 269 -18.82 16.77 10.01
CA LEU A 269 -19.77 15.66 9.82
C LEU A 269 -19.41 14.46 10.69
N ARG A 270 -18.15 14.09 10.77
CA ARG A 270 -17.65 13.02 11.64
C ARG A 270 -18.06 13.26 13.10
N GLU A 271 -17.81 14.48 13.62
CA GLU A 271 -18.21 14.87 14.99
C GLU A 271 -19.73 14.76 15.19
N ALA A 272 -20.51 15.26 14.23
CA ALA A 272 -21.97 15.21 14.31
C ALA A 272 -22.50 13.75 14.26
N ILE A 273 -21.95 12.92 13.38
CA ILE A 273 -22.34 11.50 13.25
C ILE A 273 -21.95 10.73 14.50
N ALA A 274 -20.75 10.97 15.06
CA ALA A 274 -20.31 10.33 16.29
C ALA A 274 -21.25 10.65 17.46
N ALA A 275 -21.63 11.91 17.59
CA ALA A 275 -22.57 12.35 18.61
C ALA A 275 -23.96 11.71 18.46
N GLU A 276 -24.48 11.61 17.23
CA GLU A 276 -25.78 10.99 16.94
C GLU A 276 -25.79 9.48 17.18
N LEU A 277 -24.70 8.79 16.82
CA LEU A 277 -24.54 7.35 17.02
C LEU A 277 -24.14 6.97 18.45
N GLY A 278 -23.65 7.92 19.25
CA GLY A 278 -23.13 7.67 20.60
C GLY A 278 -21.81 6.89 20.61
N VAL A 279 -20.98 7.06 19.57
CA VAL A 279 -19.65 6.45 19.45
C VAL A 279 -18.55 7.49 19.66
N GLN A 280 -17.32 7.02 19.87
CA GLN A 280 -16.17 7.93 19.95
C GLN A 280 -15.80 8.45 18.55
N THR A 281 -15.41 9.70 18.46
CA THR A 281 -15.04 10.31 17.17
C THR A 281 -13.90 9.57 16.48
N GLU A 282 -12.97 9.01 17.24
CA GLU A 282 -11.82 8.24 16.76
C GLU A 282 -12.20 6.88 16.13
N GLU A 283 -13.41 6.41 16.37
CA GLU A 283 -13.95 5.20 15.71
C GLU A 283 -14.39 5.45 14.27
N LEU A 284 -14.55 6.73 13.91
CA LEU A 284 -14.93 7.15 12.56
C LEU A 284 -13.73 7.78 11.84
N GLY A 285 -13.37 7.23 10.68
CA GLY A 285 -12.43 7.84 9.75
C GLY A 285 -13.11 8.92 8.90
N CYS A 286 -12.36 9.94 8.48
CA CYS A 286 -12.76 10.87 7.42
C CYS A 286 -11.57 11.17 6.52
N ASP A 287 -11.81 11.32 5.21
CA ASP A 287 -10.79 11.61 4.20
C ASP A 287 -11.34 12.56 3.13
#